data_edc75da63c032296583fb96a3e9fe32c
#
_entry.id   edc75da63c032296583fb96a3e9fe32c
#
_cell.length_a   1.000
_cell.length_b   1.000
_cell.length_c   1.000
_cell.angle_alpha   90.00
_cell.angle_beta   90.00
_cell.angle_gamma   90.00
#
_symmetry.space_group_name_H-M   'P 1'
#
loop_
_entity.id
_entity.type
_entity.pdbx_description
1 polymer ?
#
loop_
_entity_poly.entity_id
_entity_poly.type
_entity_poly.pdbx_seq_one_letter_code
_entity_poly.pdbx_strand_id
1 'polypeptide(L)'
;NITIKDCVYWADVAHPIMIGLHSETPENEEITNVLYEDIDILEHAENQIDYQGCIGINDGDNILVKGVTFQNFHIDNIRKGMIVNMRVCFNKKYCTAPGRGIEDITLRNIAYTGEMPNMGIIAGYDQSRMVKNIRFENFTINGKVITDDMPGKPKWYKTADMANIYVNDHVENLIFTK
;
A
#
# COMPACT_ATOMS: atom_id res chain seq x y z
N ASN A 1 12.42 6.18 13.98
CA ASN A 1 11.07 5.98 14.55
C ASN A 1 10.23 7.22 14.27
N ILE A 2 9.16 7.09 13.50
CA ILE A 2 8.20 8.16 13.18
C ILE A 2 6.81 7.64 13.54
N THR A 3 6.03 8.44 14.25
CA THR A 3 4.63 8.13 14.53
C THR A 3 3.75 9.27 14.05
N ILE A 4 2.77 8.95 13.22
CA ILE A 4 1.73 9.84 12.72
C ILE A 4 0.39 9.26 13.20
N LYS A 5 -0.37 10.02 13.97
CA LYS A 5 -1.61 9.50 14.55
C LYS A 5 -2.70 10.55 14.72
N ASP A 6 -3.92 10.04 14.94
CA ASP A 6 -5.10 10.89 15.21
C ASP A 6 -5.31 11.94 14.09
N CYS A 7 -5.20 11.53 12.83
CA CYS A 7 -5.28 12.45 11.69
C CYS A 7 -6.49 12.16 10.81
N VAL A 8 -7.00 13.23 10.22
CA VAL A 8 -8.06 13.18 9.20
C VAL A 8 -7.51 13.73 7.91
N TYR A 9 -7.63 12.97 6.83
CA TYR A 9 -7.15 13.33 5.50
C TYR A 9 -8.30 13.53 4.52
N TRP A 10 -8.12 14.53 3.67
CA TRP A 10 -8.93 14.76 2.48
C TRP A 10 -8.00 15.05 1.31
N ALA A 11 -7.94 14.14 0.36
CA ALA A 11 -7.06 14.24 -0.80
C ALA A 11 -7.89 14.26 -2.09
N ASP A 12 -8.26 15.43 -2.54
CA ASP A 12 -8.95 15.65 -3.82
C ASP A 12 -7.98 15.65 -5.02
N VAL A 13 -6.67 15.62 -4.76
CA VAL A 13 -5.58 15.41 -5.73
C VAL A 13 -4.42 14.70 -5.02
N ALA A 14 -3.78 13.75 -5.67
CA ALA A 14 -2.64 12.95 -5.20
C ALA A 14 -2.95 12.00 -4.02
N HIS A 15 -1.91 11.42 -3.44
CA HIS A 15 -2.04 10.46 -2.34
C HIS A 15 -2.43 11.13 -1.01
N PRO A 16 -3.34 10.56 -0.22
CA PRO A 16 -3.46 10.90 1.20
C PRO A 16 -2.19 10.60 1.98
N ILE A 17 -1.58 9.44 1.73
CA ILE A 17 -0.31 9.01 2.32
C ILE A 17 0.62 8.53 1.24
N MET A 18 1.87 9.03 1.27
CA MET A 18 2.92 8.63 0.36
C MET A 18 4.26 8.44 1.09
N ILE A 19 4.88 7.28 0.92
CA ILE A 19 6.21 6.96 1.44
C ILE A 19 7.13 6.64 0.27
N GLY A 20 8.35 7.18 0.29
CA GLY A 20 9.39 6.92 -0.70
C GLY A 20 9.34 7.90 -1.88
N LEU A 21 9.60 7.41 -3.06
CA LEU A 21 9.65 7.93 -4.41
C LEU A 21 11.06 8.35 -4.84
N HIS A 22 11.70 9.32 -4.22
CA HIS A 22 13.05 9.74 -4.61
C HIS A 22 13.87 10.22 -3.41
N SER A 23 15.18 10.17 -3.56
CA SER A 23 16.17 10.64 -2.61
C SER A 23 17.18 11.56 -3.30
N GLU A 24 17.71 12.52 -2.56
CA GLU A 24 18.82 13.36 -3.04
C GLU A 24 20.18 12.72 -2.75
N THR A 25 20.22 11.72 -1.88
CA THR A 25 21.46 11.00 -1.54
C THR A 25 21.44 9.62 -2.18
N PRO A 26 22.32 9.33 -3.15
CA PRO A 26 22.33 8.06 -3.86
C PRO A 26 22.80 6.86 -3.03
N GLU A 27 23.11 7.04 -1.76
CA GLU A 27 23.69 6.01 -0.90
C GLU A 27 22.63 5.36 0.00
N ASN A 28 21.95 4.34 -0.52
CA ASN A 28 21.25 3.32 0.27
C ASN A 28 20.42 3.84 1.47
N GLU A 29 19.58 4.85 1.27
CA GLU A 29 18.68 5.34 2.30
C GLU A 29 17.68 4.27 2.74
N GLU A 30 17.26 4.36 3.99
CA GLU A 30 16.24 3.51 4.55
C GLU A 30 15.15 4.32 5.24
N ILE A 31 13.89 4.02 4.92
CA ILE A 31 12.73 4.51 5.66
C ILE A 31 12.25 3.37 6.53
N THR A 32 12.49 3.47 7.84
CA THR A 32 12.22 2.37 8.76
C THR A 32 11.43 2.81 10.00
N ASN A 33 10.67 1.85 10.57
CA ASN A 33 9.97 2.04 11.84
C ASN A 33 9.01 3.24 11.82
N VAL A 34 8.12 3.26 10.84
CA VAL A 34 7.06 4.27 10.70
C VAL A 34 5.73 3.66 11.13
N LEU A 35 5.02 4.36 12.00
CA LEU A 35 3.66 4.02 12.42
C LEU A 35 2.69 5.11 12.00
N TYR A 36 1.66 4.71 11.27
CA TYR A 36 0.43 5.48 11.08
C TYR A 36 -0.67 4.83 11.90
N GLU A 37 -1.34 5.58 12.75
CA GLU A 37 -2.33 5.06 13.69
C GLU A 37 -3.54 5.99 13.81
N ASP A 38 -4.74 5.39 13.86
CA ASP A 38 -5.99 6.11 14.05
C ASP A 38 -6.18 7.22 12.98
N ILE A 39 -6.31 6.79 11.72
CA ILE A 39 -6.38 7.66 10.55
C ILE A 39 -7.74 7.52 9.86
N ASP A 40 -8.42 8.63 9.67
CA ASP A 40 -9.60 8.74 8.83
C ASP A 40 -9.25 9.38 7.48
N ILE A 41 -9.57 8.70 6.38
CA ILE A 41 -9.46 9.23 5.03
C ILE A 41 -10.87 9.47 4.50
N LEU A 42 -11.30 10.73 4.49
CA LEU A 42 -12.65 11.11 4.12
C LEU A 42 -12.89 11.03 2.61
N GLU A 43 -11.88 11.36 1.82
CA GLU A 43 -11.96 11.30 0.38
C GLU A 43 -10.59 11.13 -0.27
N HIS A 44 -10.55 10.36 -1.36
CA HIS A 44 -9.42 10.29 -2.28
C HIS A 44 -9.91 10.41 -3.73
N ALA A 45 -9.30 11.32 -4.50
CA ALA A 45 -9.56 11.48 -5.92
C ALA A 45 -8.29 11.90 -6.67
N GLU A 46 -7.79 11.02 -7.55
CA GLU A 46 -6.62 11.28 -8.37
C GLU A 46 -6.78 10.66 -9.76
N ASN A 47 -6.51 11.43 -10.80
CA ASN A 47 -6.62 11.00 -12.19
C ASN A 47 -5.45 10.13 -12.64
N GLN A 48 -4.25 10.39 -12.14
CA GLN A 48 -3.02 9.73 -12.55
C GLN A 48 -2.78 8.49 -11.70
N ILE A 49 -2.74 7.32 -12.31
CA ILE A 49 -2.55 6.03 -11.62
C ILE A 49 -1.32 6.03 -10.71
N ASP A 50 -0.23 6.66 -11.13
CA ASP A 50 1.00 6.70 -10.35
C ASP A 50 0.85 7.47 -9.02
N TYR A 51 -0.14 8.34 -8.92
CA TYR A 51 -0.45 9.13 -7.73
C TYR A 51 -1.70 8.66 -6.99
N GLN A 52 -2.29 7.53 -7.38
CA GLN A 52 -3.42 6.92 -6.67
C GLN A 52 -2.93 6.04 -5.52
N GLY A 53 -3.76 5.93 -4.48
CA GLY A 53 -3.56 5.07 -3.33
C GLY A 53 -3.77 5.80 -2.02
N CYS A 54 -4.77 5.39 -1.24
CA CYS A 54 -4.96 5.89 0.12
C CYS A 54 -3.74 5.59 0.99
N ILE A 55 -3.17 4.40 0.81
CA ILE A 55 -1.93 3.95 1.41
C ILE A 55 -0.92 3.74 0.27
N GLY A 56 -0.03 4.70 0.08
CA GLY A 56 0.98 4.71 -0.98
C GLY A 56 2.39 4.45 -0.46
N ILE A 57 3.08 3.47 -1.05
CA ILE A 57 4.53 3.26 -0.91
C ILE A 57 5.07 3.09 -2.32
N ASN A 58 5.70 4.14 -2.84
CA ASN A 58 6.37 4.08 -4.14
C ASN A 58 7.88 4.19 -3.90
N ASP A 59 8.52 3.04 -3.79
CA ASP A 59 9.93 2.93 -3.46
C ASP A 59 10.78 3.13 -4.71
N GLY A 60 11.57 4.19 -4.72
CA GLY A 60 12.48 4.55 -5.81
C GLY A 60 13.85 4.95 -5.29
N ASP A 61 14.76 5.28 -6.20
CA ASP A 61 16.05 5.95 -5.92
C ASP A 61 16.97 5.25 -4.92
N ASN A 62 17.03 3.91 -4.97
CA ASN A 62 17.78 3.06 -4.05
C ASN A 62 17.33 3.14 -2.57
N ILE A 63 16.14 3.63 -2.29
CA ILE A 63 15.56 3.59 -0.95
C ILE A 63 15.17 2.13 -0.61
N LEU A 64 15.25 1.76 0.65
CA LEU A 64 14.59 0.58 1.21
C LEU A 64 13.50 1.04 2.18
N VAL A 65 12.25 0.66 1.93
CA VAL A 65 11.15 0.92 2.87
C VAL A 65 10.90 -0.34 3.68
N LYS A 66 11.04 -0.26 5.00
CA LYS A 66 10.94 -1.44 5.87
C LYS A 66 10.29 -1.17 7.22
N GLY A 67 9.50 -2.13 7.72
CA GLY A 67 8.94 -2.04 9.07
C GLY A 67 7.95 -0.87 9.22
N VAL A 68 7.02 -0.72 8.28
CA VAL A 68 5.97 0.28 8.34
C VAL A 68 4.66 -0.38 8.78
N THR A 69 3.99 0.23 9.73
CA THR A 69 2.67 -0.21 10.20
C THR A 69 1.63 0.86 9.93
N PHE A 70 0.54 0.44 9.32
CA PHE A 70 -0.70 1.21 9.18
C PHE A 70 -1.76 0.51 10.01
N GLN A 71 -2.31 1.17 11.02
CA GLN A 71 -3.31 0.54 11.86
C GLN A 71 -4.49 1.47 12.20
N ASN A 72 -5.67 0.87 12.33
CA ASN A 72 -6.91 1.56 12.66
C ASN A 72 -7.24 2.65 11.63
N PHE A 73 -7.39 2.25 10.36
CA PHE A 73 -7.78 3.15 9.28
C PHE A 73 -9.27 3.00 8.96
N HIS A 74 -9.91 4.13 8.78
CA HIS A 74 -11.22 4.22 8.17
C HIS A 74 -11.13 5.03 6.87
N ILE A 75 -11.55 4.43 5.77
CA ILE A 75 -11.52 5.04 4.43
C ILE A 75 -12.96 5.12 3.92
N ASP A 76 -13.49 6.33 3.79
CA ASP A 76 -14.90 6.55 3.47
C ASP A 76 -15.20 6.57 1.98
N ASN A 77 -14.41 7.33 1.21
CA ASN A 77 -14.77 7.58 -0.17
C ASN A 77 -13.56 7.65 -1.10
N ILE A 78 -13.55 6.76 -2.09
CA ILE A 78 -12.60 6.82 -3.19
C ILE A 78 -13.37 7.14 -4.47
N ARG A 79 -13.46 8.43 -4.81
CA ARG A 79 -14.11 8.86 -6.07
C ARG A 79 -13.33 8.40 -7.29
N LYS A 80 -12.00 8.40 -7.20
CA LYS A 80 -11.09 7.91 -8.23
C LYS A 80 -9.73 7.60 -7.61
N GLY A 81 -9.39 6.35 -7.57
CA GLY A 81 -8.16 5.91 -6.92
C GLY A 81 -8.25 4.47 -6.43
N MET A 82 -7.30 4.07 -5.64
CA MET A 82 -7.17 2.73 -5.08
C MET A 82 -6.89 2.77 -3.57
N ILE A 83 -7.17 1.69 -2.87
CA ILE A 83 -6.92 1.61 -1.43
C ILE A 83 -5.40 1.55 -1.18
N VAL A 84 -4.70 0.66 -1.91
CA VAL A 84 -3.27 0.38 -1.70
C VAL A 84 -2.51 0.52 -3.01
N ASN A 85 -1.37 1.22 -2.94
CA ASN A 85 -0.40 1.33 -4.05
C ASN A 85 1.01 1.15 -3.50
N MET A 86 1.52 -0.08 -3.52
CA MET A 86 2.86 -0.43 -3.05
C MET A 86 3.70 -0.92 -4.22
N ARG A 87 4.65 -0.11 -4.67
CA ARG A 87 5.49 -0.46 -5.82
C ARG A 87 6.95 -0.13 -5.58
N VAL A 88 7.82 -1.08 -5.89
CA VAL A 88 9.21 -0.73 -6.18
C VAL A 88 9.24 -0.22 -7.62
N CYS A 89 9.62 1.03 -7.82
CA CYS A 89 9.48 1.72 -9.09
C CYS A 89 10.77 2.41 -9.55
N PHE A 90 10.79 2.74 -10.83
CA PHE A 90 11.82 3.57 -11.43
C PHE A 90 11.18 4.66 -12.30
N ASN A 91 10.84 5.76 -11.70
CA ASN A 91 10.35 6.92 -12.44
C ASN A 91 11.53 7.80 -12.86
N LYS A 92 11.96 7.67 -14.12
CA LYS A 92 13.12 8.37 -14.69
C LYS A 92 13.04 9.91 -14.61
N LYS A 93 11.86 10.47 -14.35
CA LYS A 93 11.70 11.91 -14.14
C LYS A 93 12.22 12.36 -12.77
N TYR A 94 12.12 11.48 -11.77
CA TYR A 94 12.42 11.81 -10.39
C TYR A 94 13.52 10.95 -9.78
N CYS A 95 13.77 9.77 -10.34
CA CYS A 95 14.69 8.79 -9.77
C CYS A 95 15.90 8.55 -10.66
N THR A 96 17.04 8.30 -10.06
CA THR A 96 18.29 7.88 -10.73
C THR A 96 18.41 6.37 -10.81
N ALA A 97 17.71 5.64 -9.93
CA ALA A 97 17.67 4.19 -9.85
C ALA A 97 16.30 3.68 -9.39
N PRO A 98 15.98 2.38 -9.59
CA PRO A 98 14.85 1.77 -8.91
C PRO A 98 15.05 1.73 -7.39
N GLY A 99 13.96 1.61 -6.62
CA GLY A 99 14.03 1.32 -5.20
C GLY A 99 14.71 -0.02 -4.89
N ARG A 100 15.16 -0.22 -3.67
CA ARG A 100 15.79 -1.49 -3.23
C ARG A 100 14.77 -2.54 -2.84
N GLY A 101 13.61 -2.14 -2.33
CA GLY A 101 12.56 -3.05 -1.92
C GLY A 101 11.61 -2.48 -0.88
N ILE A 102 10.49 -3.17 -0.70
CA ILE A 102 9.50 -2.88 0.34
C ILE A 102 9.37 -4.13 1.19
N GLU A 103 9.64 -4.03 2.50
CA GLU A 103 9.71 -5.19 3.39
C GLU A 103 8.98 -4.96 4.71
N ASP A 104 8.41 -6.03 5.26
CA ASP A 104 7.83 -6.04 6.61
C ASP A 104 6.77 -4.95 6.83
N ILE A 105 5.76 -4.92 5.97
CA ILE A 105 4.65 -3.95 6.04
C ILE A 105 3.43 -4.61 6.68
N THR A 106 2.86 -3.97 7.68
CA THR A 106 1.62 -4.41 8.33
C THR A 106 0.51 -3.41 8.10
N LEU A 107 -0.64 -3.90 7.61
CA LEU A 107 -1.90 -3.17 7.49
C LEU A 107 -2.91 -3.82 8.42
N ARG A 108 -3.20 -3.20 9.56
CA ARG A 108 -4.05 -3.76 10.61
C ARG A 108 -5.30 -2.93 10.83
N ASN A 109 -6.46 -3.58 10.91
CA ASN A 109 -7.74 -2.91 11.12
C ASN A 109 -7.98 -1.81 10.08
N ILE A 110 -7.86 -2.15 8.80
CA ILE A 110 -8.14 -1.22 7.70
C ILE A 110 -9.56 -1.47 7.21
N ALA A 111 -10.42 -0.48 7.31
CA ALA A 111 -11.79 -0.57 6.86
C ALA A 111 -12.06 0.41 5.71
N TYR A 112 -12.51 -0.12 4.59
CA TYR A 112 -13.02 0.67 3.48
C TYR A 112 -14.51 0.51 3.34
N THR A 113 -15.22 1.65 3.19
CA THR A 113 -16.66 1.68 2.90
C THR A 113 -16.91 2.59 1.70
N GLY A 114 -17.48 2.05 0.63
CA GLY A 114 -17.75 2.84 -0.58
C GLY A 114 -17.96 1.98 -1.82
N GLU A 115 -18.00 2.63 -2.97
CA GLU A 115 -18.05 1.96 -4.25
C GLU A 115 -16.74 1.21 -4.55
N MET A 116 -16.76 0.27 -5.51
CA MET A 116 -15.55 -0.47 -5.88
C MET A 116 -14.48 0.51 -6.42
N PRO A 117 -13.34 0.63 -5.75
CA PRO A 117 -12.27 1.52 -6.21
C PRO A 117 -11.52 0.90 -7.39
N ASN A 118 -10.59 1.66 -7.98
CA ASN A 118 -9.64 1.09 -8.92
C ASN A 118 -8.85 -0.03 -8.26
N MET A 119 -8.39 -0.98 -9.08
CA MET A 119 -7.59 -2.10 -8.61
C MET A 119 -6.31 -1.60 -7.93
N GLY A 120 -6.10 -2.01 -6.67
CA GLY A 120 -4.86 -1.75 -5.94
C GLY A 120 -3.66 -2.46 -6.58
N ILE A 121 -2.46 -2.05 -6.23
CA ILE A 121 -1.22 -2.60 -6.79
C ILE A 121 -0.25 -2.92 -5.67
N ILE A 122 0.32 -4.15 -5.69
CA ILE A 122 1.49 -4.54 -4.92
C ILE A 122 2.47 -5.17 -5.89
N ALA A 123 3.60 -4.51 -6.15
CA ALA A 123 4.50 -4.95 -7.20
C ALA A 123 5.98 -4.64 -6.89
N GLY A 124 6.83 -5.66 -6.93
CA GLY A 124 8.27 -5.49 -6.96
C GLY A 124 8.76 -5.14 -8.37
N TYR A 125 10.02 -4.75 -8.49
CA TYR A 125 10.62 -4.31 -9.73
C TYR A 125 11.28 -5.46 -10.51
N ASP A 126 12.10 -6.25 -9.82
CA ASP A 126 12.80 -7.42 -10.34
C ASP A 126 13.10 -8.43 -9.22
N GLN A 127 13.82 -9.51 -9.53
CA GLN A 127 14.19 -10.59 -8.60
C GLN A 127 15.02 -10.12 -7.39
N SER A 128 15.71 -8.98 -7.49
CA SER A 128 16.56 -8.43 -6.43
C SER A 128 15.89 -7.27 -5.68
N ARG A 129 14.82 -6.71 -6.24
CA ARG A 129 14.08 -5.55 -5.72
C ARG A 129 12.60 -5.90 -5.57
N MET A 130 12.33 -6.64 -4.53
CA MET A 130 11.04 -7.28 -4.30
C MET A 130 10.21 -6.52 -3.26
N VAL A 131 8.94 -6.88 -3.22
CA VAL A 131 8.05 -6.57 -2.09
C VAL A 131 7.92 -7.85 -1.25
N LYS A 132 8.24 -7.79 0.05
CA LYS A 132 8.27 -8.96 0.92
C LYS A 132 7.58 -8.76 2.25
N ASN A 133 6.99 -9.85 2.77
CA ASN A 133 6.40 -9.89 4.11
C ASN A 133 5.32 -8.83 4.30
N ILE A 134 4.32 -8.81 3.44
CA ILE A 134 3.18 -7.91 3.56
C ILE A 134 2.05 -8.61 4.28
N ARG A 135 1.56 -8.02 5.36
CA ARG A 135 0.52 -8.58 6.20
C ARG A 135 -0.69 -7.68 6.26
N PHE A 136 -1.84 -8.20 5.86
CA PHE A 136 -3.15 -7.61 6.10
C PHE A 136 -3.80 -8.35 7.28
N GLU A 137 -4.09 -7.62 8.34
CA GLU A 137 -4.76 -8.15 9.55
C GLU A 137 -6.09 -7.40 9.73
N ASN A 138 -7.20 -8.13 9.71
CA ASN A 138 -8.54 -7.56 9.79
C ASN A 138 -8.79 -6.46 8.74
N PHE A 139 -8.45 -6.75 7.48
CA PHE A 139 -8.75 -5.88 6.35
C PHE A 139 -10.20 -6.09 5.88
N THR A 140 -10.99 -5.02 5.83
CA THR A 140 -12.40 -5.08 5.46
C THR A 140 -12.75 -4.18 4.28
N ILE A 141 -13.59 -4.69 3.39
CA ILE A 141 -14.20 -3.95 2.29
C ILE A 141 -15.72 -4.08 2.44
N ASN A 142 -16.40 -2.96 2.69
CA ASN A 142 -17.85 -2.92 2.91
C ASN A 142 -18.32 -3.94 3.97
N GLY A 143 -17.59 -4.01 5.09
CA GLY A 143 -17.89 -4.91 6.20
C GLY A 143 -17.52 -6.37 5.99
N LYS A 144 -17.02 -6.76 4.79
CA LYS A 144 -16.54 -8.11 4.52
C LYS A 144 -15.05 -8.22 4.84
N VAL A 145 -14.70 -9.07 5.80
CA VAL A 145 -13.31 -9.36 6.14
C VAL A 145 -12.66 -10.18 5.04
N ILE A 146 -11.50 -9.76 4.57
CA ILE A 146 -10.73 -10.45 3.53
C ILE A 146 -9.61 -11.25 4.21
N THR A 147 -9.67 -12.57 4.10
CA THR A 147 -8.68 -13.49 4.68
C THR A 147 -8.34 -14.64 3.74
N ASP A 148 -7.20 -15.28 3.97
CA ASP A 148 -6.77 -16.42 3.14
C ASP A 148 -7.73 -17.61 3.23
N ASP A 149 -8.42 -17.77 4.34
CA ASP A 149 -9.41 -18.82 4.62
C ASP A 149 -10.88 -18.35 4.48
N MET A 150 -11.14 -17.17 3.89
CA MET A 150 -12.48 -16.62 3.79
C MET A 150 -13.44 -17.54 3.05
N PRO A 151 -14.71 -17.67 3.53
CA PRO A 151 -15.70 -18.50 2.87
C PRO A 151 -16.05 -17.95 1.49
N GLY A 152 -16.32 -18.86 0.54
CA GLY A 152 -16.78 -18.51 -0.80
C GLY A 152 -15.68 -18.06 -1.77
N LYS A 153 -14.41 -18.04 -1.34
CA LYS A 153 -13.29 -17.82 -2.26
C LYS A 153 -13.11 -19.06 -3.14
N PRO A 154 -13.12 -18.94 -4.47
CA PRO A 154 -12.79 -20.06 -5.34
C PRO A 154 -11.37 -20.57 -5.09
N LYS A 155 -11.17 -21.89 -5.20
CA LYS A 155 -9.87 -22.51 -4.89
C LYS A 155 -8.69 -21.98 -5.74
N TRP A 156 -8.97 -21.52 -6.94
CA TRP A 156 -7.98 -21.00 -7.88
C TRP A 156 -7.79 -19.47 -7.77
N TYR A 157 -8.55 -18.76 -6.92
CA TYR A 157 -8.37 -17.34 -6.69
C TYR A 157 -7.33 -17.12 -5.59
N LYS A 158 -6.43 -16.16 -5.82
CA LYS A 158 -5.61 -15.59 -4.75
C LYS A 158 -6.48 -14.71 -3.86
N THR A 159 -6.12 -14.55 -2.61
CA THR A 159 -6.85 -13.65 -1.71
C THR A 159 -6.76 -12.20 -2.17
N ALA A 160 -5.65 -11.81 -2.78
CA ALA A 160 -5.49 -10.49 -3.40
C ALA A 160 -6.56 -10.21 -4.48
N ASP A 161 -7.03 -11.23 -5.23
CA ASP A 161 -8.12 -11.06 -6.21
C ASP A 161 -9.44 -10.66 -5.51
N MET A 162 -9.68 -11.21 -4.32
CA MET A 162 -10.85 -10.87 -3.50
C MET A 162 -10.74 -9.49 -2.84
N ALA A 163 -9.53 -9.00 -2.67
CA ALA A 163 -9.21 -7.67 -2.16
C ALA A 163 -9.17 -6.60 -3.28
N ASN A 164 -9.40 -6.98 -4.53
CA ASN A 164 -9.20 -6.14 -5.71
C ASN A 164 -7.77 -5.55 -5.79
N ILE A 165 -6.75 -6.39 -5.59
CA ILE A 165 -5.34 -6.01 -5.61
C ILE A 165 -4.59 -6.84 -6.65
N TYR A 166 -3.95 -6.18 -7.61
CA TYR A 166 -2.99 -6.80 -8.51
C TYR A 166 -1.66 -7.07 -7.79
N VAL A 167 -1.13 -8.27 -7.98
CA VAL A 167 0.15 -8.69 -7.38
C VAL A 167 1.02 -9.32 -8.47
N ASN A 168 2.22 -8.78 -8.68
CA ASN A 168 3.15 -9.34 -9.68
C ASN A 168 4.04 -10.46 -9.11
N ASP A 169 4.89 -11.05 -9.96
CA ASP A 169 5.75 -12.19 -9.61
C ASP A 169 6.94 -11.84 -8.70
N HIS A 170 7.13 -10.54 -8.39
CA HIS A 170 8.19 -10.05 -7.50
C HIS A 170 7.66 -9.69 -6.11
N VAL A 171 6.59 -10.37 -5.68
CA VAL A 171 6.01 -10.25 -4.33
C VAL A 171 6.12 -11.59 -3.62
N GLU A 172 6.66 -11.57 -2.41
CA GLU A 172 6.87 -12.75 -1.60
C GLU A 172 6.20 -12.59 -0.22
N ASN A 173 5.55 -13.64 0.26
CA ASN A 173 4.93 -13.70 1.57
C ASN A 173 3.88 -12.57 1.81
N LEU A 174 2.87 -12.52 0.94
CA LEU A 174 1.67 -11.71 1.13
C LEU A 174 0.59 -12.54 1.81
N ILE A 175 0.14 -12.13 2.99
CA ILE A 175 -0.83 -12.86 3.81
C ILE A 175 -1.98 -11.98 4.27
N PHE A 176 -3.18 -12.59 4.38
CA PHE A 176 -4.39 -11.96 4.86
C PHE A 176 -4.97 -12.79 6.02
N THR A 177 -5.06 -12.18 7.19
CA THR A 177 -5.58 -12.81 8.41
C THR A 177 -6.70 -11.99 9.03
N LYS A 178 -7.39 -12.63 9.97
CA LYS A 178 -8.42 -11.97 10.79
C LYS A 178 -7.79 -11.21 11.93
#